data_f3624f627efbd1985e13c631123c7e89
#
_entry.id   f3624f627efbd1985e13c631123c7e89
#
_cell.length_a   1.000
_cell.length_b   1.000
_cell.length_c   1.000
_cell.angle_alpha   90.00
_cell.angle_beta   90.00
_cell.angle_gamma   90.00
#
_symmetry.space_group_name_H-M   'P 1'
#
loop_
_entity.id
_entity.type
_entity.pdbx_description
1 polymer ?
#
loop_
_entity_poly.entity_id
_entity_poly.type
_entity_poly.pdbx_seq_one_letter_code
_entity_poly.pdbx_strand_id
1 'polypeptide(L)'
;MKKRILAFTLVLAMTLFCFAGCGKKQEAVKDTPDKTMTDVTLNEVAHSIFYAPMYVAIEEGYFAEEGINLTLVTGFGADKTMTAVLTNEADIGFMGSEASIYTYLGGTEDYVVNFAQLTQRAGNFLVAREPIDNFSWDMLKNCTVLGGRAGGMPEMVFEYILRKNGIDPMADLDIDQSIDFGSTAAAFSGGQGDFTVEFEPHATALEQKGDGYVVASLGEDSGYVPYTAFSAKKSYIEAHPDVVQAFTNALQKGMDYVQSHTPEEIADVIQSQFEETDKETITTIVTRYYDQTSWKDNLIFEEDAFTLLQNILEESGELSQRVPYADLVNTEYAQNAAK
;
A
#
# COMPACT_ATOMS: atom_id res chain seq x y z
N MET A 1 -20.61 73.86 19.05
CA MET A 1 -20.90 73.87 17.61
C MET A 1 -19.82 74.70 16.92
N LYS A 2 -18.73 74.14 16.48
CA LYS A 2 -17.67 74.68 15.62
C LYS A 2 -16.52 73.68 15.68
N LYS A 3 -16.46 72.70 14.79
CA LYS A 3 -15.31 71.84 14.43
C LYS A 3 -15.80 70.67 13.56
N ARG A 4 -16.28 70.96 12.39
CA ARG A 4 -16.57 69.95 11.32
C ARG A 4 -16.63 70.68 9.98
N ILE A 5 -15.59 71.30 9.52
CA ILE A 5 -15.39 71.75 8.15
C ILE A 5 -13.90 72.00 7.98
N LEU A 6 -13.11 70.97 7.76
CA LEU A 6 -11.71 71.07 7.22
C LEU A 6 -11.16 69.65 6.94
N ALA A 7 -11.79 68.92 6.04
CA ALA A 7 -11.28 67.62 5.61
C ALA A 7 -11.79 67.21 4.21
N PHE A 8 -11.93 68.15 3.30
CA PHE A 8 -12.44 67.84 1.93
C PHE A 8 -11.68 68.53 0.80
N THR A 9 -10.46 69.03 1.00
CA THR A 9 -9.70 69.76 -0.04
C THR A 9 -8.24 69.33 -0.18
N LEU A 10 -7.93 68.03 -0.03
CA LEU A 10 -6.55 67.55 -0.23
C LEU A 10 -6.46 66.18 -0.95
N VAL A 11 -7.34 65.89 -1.87
CA VAL A 11 -7.32 64.64 -2.68
C VAL A 11 -7.44 64.92 -4.19
N LEU A 12 -7.12 66.09 -4.69
CA LEU A 12 -7.20 66.39 -6.11
C LEU A 12 -5.93 67.02 -6.67
N ALA A 13 -4.75 66.55 -6.31
CA ALA A 13 -3.48 67.04 -6.87
C ALA A 13 -2.35 66.02 -6.84
N MET A 14 -2.61 64.74 -7.30
CA MET A 14 -1.55 63.73 -7.52
C MET A 14 -1.92 62.72 -8.56
N THR A 15 -2.33 63.15 -9.73
CA THR A 15 -2.45 62.28 -10.92
C THR A 15 -1.97 63.05 -12.12
N LEU A 16 -0.67 63.17 -12.29
CA LEU A 16 -0.05 63.51 -13.59
C LEU A 16 1.48 63.56 -13.40
N PHE A 17 2.12 62.38 -13.43
CA PHE A 17 3.53 62.22 -13.85
C PHE A 17 3.87 60.73 -13.72
N CYS A 18 3.97 60.08 -14.87
CA CYS A 18 4.93 59.03 -15.17
C CYS A 18 4.48 58.21 -16.38
N PHE A 19 4.60 58.80 -17.55
CA PHE A 19 4.74 58.05 -18.80
C PHE A 19 6.16 58.31 -19.31
N ALA A 20 7.08 57.38 -18.98
CA ALA A 20 8.26 57.10 -19.79
C ALA A 20 9.08 56.01 -19.06
N GLY A 21 9.18 54.80 -19.59
CA GLY A 21 10.14 53.80 -19.09
C GLY A 21 9.89 52.38 -19.55
N CYS A 22 10.46 52.05 -20.70
CA CYS A 22 10.96 50.72 -21.14
C CYS A 22 10.03 49.52 -21.10
N GLY A 23 9.59 49.10 -22.29
CA GLY A 23 9.05 47.81 -22.58
C GLY A 23 10.01 46.69 -22.23
N LYS A 24 9.67 45.92 -21.21
CA LYS A 24 10.00 44.48 -21.14
C LYS A 24 8.72 43.74 -21.57
N LYS A 25 8.81 42.98 -22.65
CA LYS A 25 7.78 41.99 -23.00
C LYS A 25 7.61 41.08 -21.78
N GLN A 26 6.50 41.22 -21.08
CA GLN A 26 5.98 40.18 -20.20
C GLN A 26 5.57 39.05 -21.15
N GLU A 27 6.31 37.97 -21.14
CA GLU A 27 5.83 36.70 -21.70
C GLU A 27 4.52 36.37 -20.96
N ALA A 28 3.46 36.24 -21.74
CA ALA A 28 2.20 35.77 -21.23
C ALA A 28 2.45 34.40 -20.59
N VAL A 29 2.28 34.33 -19.26
CA VAL A 29 2.09 33.07 -18.56
C VAL A 29 0.90 32.44 -19.29
N LYS A 30 1.13 31.31 -19.99
CA LYS A 30 0.07 30.47 -20.49
C LYS A 30 -0.72 30.04 -19.25
N ASP A 31 -1.93 30.56 -19.08
CA ASP A 31 -2.91 29.96 -18.21
C ASP A 31 -3.08 28.51 -18.70
N THR A 32 -2.43 27.58 -18.02
CA THR A 32 -2.80 26.17 -18.08
C THR A 32 -4.24 26.12 -17.53
N PRO A 33 -5.21 25.54 -18.22
CA PRO A 33 -6.55 25.39 -17.66
C PRO A 33 -6.42 24.74 -16.29
N ASP A 34 -7.02 25.35 -15.28
CA ASP A 34 -7.14 24.80 -13.93
C ASP A 34 -7.76 23.41 -14.08
N LYS A 35 -6.93 22.34 -13.96
CA LYS A 35 -7.38 20.97 -14.11
C LYS A 35 -8.32 20.74 -12.93
N THR A 36 -9.59 20.52 -13.19
CA THR A 36 -10.56 20.23 -12.11
C THR A 36 -10.07 18.98 -11.40
N MET A 37 -9.66 19.14 -10.14
CA MET A 37 -9.21 18.01 -9.30
C MET A 37 -10.42 17.18 -8.90
N THR A 38 -10.27 15.86 -8.94
CA THR A 38 -11.26 14.91 -8.43
C THR A 38 -10.80 14.39 -7.09
N ASP A 39 -11.63 14.54 -6.06
CA ASP A 39 -11.35 13.98 -4.73
C ASP A 39 -11.48 12.45 -4.79
N VAL A 40 -10.48 11.72 -4.31
CA VAL A 40 -10.47 10.28 -4.20
C VAL A 40 -9.96 9.87 -2.83
N THR A 41 -10.72 9.04 -2.12
CA THR A 41 -10.32 8.45 -0.84
C THR A 41 -9.79 7.04 -1.06
N LEU A 42 -8.52 6.83 -0.73
CA LEU A 42 -7.85 5.53 -0.71
C LEU A 42 -7.75 5.02 0.72
N ASN A 43 -8.27 3.82 0.98
CA ASN A 43 -8.05 3.13 2.26
C ASN A 43 -7.00 2.04 2.08
N GLU A 44 -5.86 2.17 2.77
CA GLU A 44 -4.78 1.18 2.78
C GLU A 44 -4.91 0.23 3.97
N VAL A 45 -4.56 -1.03 3.77
CA VAL A 45 -4.63 -2.09 4.79
C VAL A 45 -3.72 -1.85 5.98
N ALA A 46 -2.56 -1.26 5.74
CA ALA A 46 -1.52 -0.93 6.72
C ALA A 46 -0.65 0.20 6.18
N HIS A 47 -0.10 1.02 7.07
CA HIS A 47 0.91 2.01 6.72
C HIS A 47 2.29 1.35 6.82
N SER A 48 2.86 0.96 5.67
CA SER A 48 4.08 0.14 5.62
C SER A 48 4.99 0.52 4.46
N ILE A 49 6.30 0.59 4.71
CA ILE A 49 7.33 0.81 3.69
C ILE A 49 7.26 -0.24 2.55
N PHE A 50 6.62 -1.36 2.80
CA PHE A 50 6.28 -2.37 1.79
C PHE A 50 5.53 -1.81 0.57
N TYR A 51 4.85 -0.67 0.75
CA TYR A 51 4.06 0.00 -0.29
C TYR A 51 4.78 1.23 -0.85
N ALA A 52 6.11 1.29 -0.78
CA ALA A 52 6.93 2.43 -1.22
C ALA A 52 6.55 3.00 -2.58
N PRO A 53 6.26 2.22 -3.66
CA PRO A 53 5.85 2.81 -4.94
C PRO A 53 4.59 3.67 -4.86
N MET A 54 3.63 3.32 -4.01
CA MET A 54 2.42 4.11 -3.77
C MET A 54 2.76 5.43 -3.08
N TYR A 55 3.61 5.39 -2.05
CA TYR A 55 4.04 6.60 -1.33
C TYR A 55 4.89 7.51 -2.21
N VAL A 56 5.75 6.95 -3.07
CA VAL A 56 6.45 7.72 -4.10
C VAL A 56 5.46 8.44 -5.01
N ALA A 57 4.40 7.77 -5.46
CA ALA A 57 3.38 8.41 -6.30
C ALA A 57 2.65 9.56 -5.59
N ILE A 58 2.51 9.47 -4.26
CA ILE A 58 1.92 10.53 -3.43
C ILE A 58 2.90 11.71 -3.29
N GLU A 59 4.14 11.46 -2.86
CA GLU A 59 5.11 12.48 -2.51
C GLU A 59 5.66 13.22 -3.74
N GLU A 60 5.84 12.52 -4.87
CA GLU A 60 6.22 13.11 -6.15
C GLU A 60 5.05 13.83 -6.84
N GLY A 61 3.84 13.77 -6.26
CA GLY A 61 2.67 14.50 -6.76
C GLY A 61 2.04 13.91 -8.02
N TYR A 62 2.32 12.66 -8.38
CA TYR A 62 1.81 12.02 -9.59
C TYR A 62 0.29 11.92 -9.62
N PHE A 63 -0.36 11.77 -8.47
CA PHE A 63 -1.83 11.83 -8.39
C PHE A 63 -2.36 13.21 -8.77
N ALA A 64 -1.72 14.28 -8.29
CA ALA A 64 -2.11 15.64 -8.64
C ALA A 64 -1.88 15.95 -10.13
N GLU A 65 -0.79 15.45 -10.72
CA GLU A 65 -0.56 15.54 -12.18
C GLU A 65 -1.66 14.89 -12.99
N GLU A 66 -2.19 13.76 -12.51
CA GLU A 66 -3.32 13.05 -13.12
C GLU A 66 -4.68 13.70 -12.81
N GLY A 67 -4.73 14.74 -11.97
CA GLY A 67 -5.95 15.49 -11.60
C GLY A 67 -6.71 14.86 -10.45
N ILE A 68 -6.02 14.14 -9.56
CA ILE A 68 -6.57 13.51 -8.37
C ILE A 68 -6.09 14.26 -7.13
N ASN A 69 -7.04 14.66 -6.28
CA ASN A 69 -6.78 15.10 -4.90
C ASN A 69 -6.96 13.88 -4.00
N LEU A 70 -5.85 13.22 -3.64
CA LEU A 70 -5.87 11.96 -2.91
C LEU A 70 -5.96 12.18 -1.41
N THR A 71 -6.88 11.49 -0.76
CA THR A 71 -6.93 11.34 0.71
C THR A 71 -6.57 9.90 1.06
N LEU A 72 -5.47 9.70 1.79
CA LEU A 72 -5.04 8.40 2.27
C LEU A 72 -5.54 8.15 3.70
N VAL A 73 -6.15 6.97 3.94
CA VAL A 73 -6.65 6.54 5.25
C VAL A 73 -6.15 5.12 5.51
N THR A 74 -5.61 4.86 6.71
CA THR A 74 -5.16 3.52 7.10
C THR A 74 -6.28 2.77 7.83
N GLY A 75 -6.65 1.58 7.31
CA GLY A 75 -7.74 0.75 7.85
C GLY A 75 -7.30 -0.19 8.98
N PHE A 76 -6.01 -0.55 9.04
CA PHE A 76 -5.46 -1.53 9.99
C PHE A 76 -6.13 -2.92 9.90
N GLY A 77 -6.27 -3.43 8.68
CA GLY A 77 -6.77 -4.75 8.37
C GLY A 77 -7.59 -4.80 7.08
N ALA A 78 -7.48 -5.90 6.32
CA ALA A 78 -8.17 -6.04 5.03
C ALA A 78 -9.70 -6.03 5.18
N ASP A 79 -10.24 -6.57 6.26
CA ASP A 79 -11.64 -6.56 6.61
C ASP A 79 -12.18 -5.14 6.84
N LYS A 80 -11.40 -4.28 7.50
CA LYS A 80 -11.75 -2.87 7.76
C LYS A 80 -11.65 -2.04 6.47
N THR A 81 -10.58 -2.23 5.69
CA THR A 81 -10.40 -1.59 4.38
C THR A 81 -11.55 -1.99 3.43
N MET A 82 -11.88 -3.27 3.36
CA MET A 82 -13.01 -3.75 2.56
C MET A 82 -14.33 -3.14 3.03
N THR A 83 -14.55 -3.06 4.34
CA THR A 83 -15.75 -2.43 4.89
C THR A 83 -15.85 -0.96 4.45
N ALA A 84 -14.75 -0.19 4.55
CA ALA A 84 -14.72 1.21 4.11
C ALA A 84 -15.12 1.37 2.63
N VAL A 85 -14.63 0.49 1.75
CA VAL A 85 -15.01 0.51 0.32
C VAL A 85 -16.48 0.15 0.12
N LEU A 86 -16.96 -0.91 0.76
CA LEU A 86 -18.35 -1.36 0.60
C LEU A 86 -19.37 -0.35 1.16
N THR A 87 -19.01 0.41 2.20
CA THR A 87 -19.85 1.45 2.81
C THR A 87 -19.73 2.83 2.17
N ASN A 88 -18.87 2.99 1.14
CA ASN A 88 -18.52 4.26 0.49
C ASN A 88 -17.80 5.28 1.41
N GLU A 89 -17.12 4.80 2.45
CA GLU A 89 -16.20 5.62 3.24
C GLU A 89 -14.85 5.78 2.52
N ALA A 90 -14.54 4.88 1.58
CA ALA A 90 -13.44 4.98 0.63
C ALA A 90 -13.91 4.63 -0.78
N ASP A 91 -13.30 5.25 -1.78
CA ASP A 91 -13.54 4.98 -3.20
C ASP A 91 -12.75 3.78 -3.66
N ILE A 92 -11.51 3.68 -3.20
CA ILE A 92 -10.54 2.65 -3.55
C ILE A 92 -10.00 2.01 -2.26
N GLY A 93 -9.88 0.69 -2.27
CA GLY A 93 -9.21 -0.10 -1.24
C GLY A 93 -7.89 -0.64 -1.74
N PHE A 94 -6.88 -0.63 -0.88
CA PHE A 94 -5.59 -1.27 -1.13
C PHE A 94 -5.33 -2.30 -0.04
N MET A 95 -5.41 -3.57 -0.39
CA MET A 95 -5.38 -4.68 0.57
C MET A 95 -4.98 -5.99 -0.09
N GLY A 96 -4.93 -7.06 0.69
CA GLY A 96 -4.76 -8.41 0.17
C GLY A 96 -5.83 -8.75 -0.87
N SER A 97 -5.40 -9.35 -1.98
CA SER A 97 -6.26 -9.61 -3.13
C SER A 97 -7.35 -10.65 -2.87
N GLU A 98 -7.20 -11.48 -1.82
CA GLU A 98 -8.19 -12.46 -1.34
C GLU A 98 -9.51 -11.81 -0.92
N ALA A 99 -9.47 -10.59 -0.41
CA ALA A 99 -10.66 -9.91 0.10
C ALA A 99 -11.74 -9.73 -0.97
N SER A 100 -11.36 -9.56 -2.25
CA SER A 100 -12.30 -9.50 -3.37
C SER A 100 -13.04 -10.83 -3.56
N ILE A 101 -12.37 -11.96 -3.37
CA ILE A 101 -12.95 -13.30 -3.47
C ILE A 101 -13.98 -13.50 -2.36
N TYR A 102 -13.68 -13.11 -1.14
CA TYR A 102 -14.59 -13.25 0.00
C TYR A 102 -15.89 -12.44 -0.19
N THR A 103 -15.80 -11.21 -0.68
CA THR A 103 -17.00 -10.41 -0.95
C THR A 103 -17.86 -10.97 -2.07
N TYR A 104 -17.24 -11.50 -3.12
CA TYR A 104 -17.93 -12.15 -4.23
C TYR A 104 -18.68 -13.40 -3.75
N LEU A 105 -18.00 -14.29 -3.03
CA LEU A 105 -18.59 -15.52 -2.49
C LEU A 105 -19.63 -15.25 -1.38
N GLY A 106 -19.48 -14.13 -0.66
CA GLY A 106 -20.48 -13.65 0.31
C GLY A 106 -21.78 -13.16 -0.32
N GLY A 107 -21.87 -13.13 -1.67
CA GLY A 107 -23.08 -12.73 -2.39
C GLY A 107 -23.31 -11.24 -2.44
N THR A 108 -22.28 -10.42 -2.28
CA THR A 108 -22.36 -8.98 -2.44
C THR A 108 -22.65 -8.64 -3.90
N GLU A 109 -23.78 -7.98 -4.19
CA GLU A 109 -24.18 -7.65 -5.57
C GLU A 109 -23.21 -6.67 -6.23
N ASP A 110 -22.79 -5.62 -5.48
CA ASP A 110 -21.81 -4.62 -5.90
C ASP A 110 -20.45 -4.95 -5.26
N TYR A 111 -19.90 -6.10 -5.64
CA TYR A 111 -18.60 -6.58 -5.16
C TYR A 111 -17.44 -5.73 -5.70
N VAL A 112 -16.27 -5.89 -5.10
CA VAL A 112 -15.07 -5.18 -5.53
C VAL A 112 -14.34 -5.94 -6.64
N VAL A 113 -13.73 -5.18 -7.56
CA VAL A 113 -12.92 -5.67 -8.67
C VAL A 113 -11.51 -5.10 -8.51
N ASN A 114 -10.50 -5.97 -8.61
CA ASN A 114 -9.10 -5.57 -8.61
C ASN A 114 -8.74 -4.98 -9.98
N PHE A 115 -8.07 -3.83 -9.99
CA PHE A 115 -7.68 -3.19 -11.24
C PHE A 115 -6.17 -2.89 -11.34
N ALA A 116 -5.42 -3.04 -10.24
CA ALA A 116 -3.98 -2.85 -10.21
C ALA A 116 -3.35 -3.69 -9.09
N GLN A 117 -2.28 -4.42 -9.39
CA GLN A 117 -1.50 -5.20 -8.42
C GLN A 117 -0.15 -4.54 -8.19
N LEU A 118 0.16 -4.17 -6.92
CA LEU A 118 1.41 -3.50 -6.57
C LEU A 118 2.53 -4.49 -6.25
N THR A 119 2.24 -5.46 -5.38
CA THR A 119 3.24 -6.36 -4.80
C THR A 119 3.07 -7.77 -5.31
N GLN A 120 4.20 -8.45 -5.54
CA GLN A 120 4.25 -9.81 -6.09
C GLN A 120 4.96 -10.81 -5.19
N ARG A 121 5.28 -10.43 -3.96
CA ARG A 121 5.84 -11.28 -2.91
C ARG A 121 5.23 -10.90 -1.56
N ALA A 122 5.35 -11.78 -0.58
CA ALA A 122 5.00 -11.43 0.79
C ALA A 122 5.92 -10.31 1.32
N GLY A 123 5.36 -9.40 2.10
CA GLY A 123 6.10 -8.30 2.70
C GLY A 123 6.53 -8.57 4.15
N ASN A 124 6.28 -9.76 4.65
CA ASN A 124 6.53 -10.14 6.04
C ASN A 124 7.88 -10.79 6.22
N PHE A 125 8.35 -10.70 7.45
CA PHE A 125 9.55 -11.37 7.95
C PHE A 125 9.19 -12.23 9.16
N LEU A 126 9.85 -13.37 9.29
CA LEU A 126 9.80 -14.18 10.50
C LEU A 126 10.84 -13.66 11.48
N VAL A 127 10.39 -13.33 12.68
CA VAL A 127 11.24 -12.80 13.76
C VAL A 127 11.27 -13.82 14.90
N ALA A 128 12.49 -14.19 15.33
CA ALA A 128 12.75 -15.08 16.46
C ALA A 128 13.14 -14.28 17.71
N ARG A 129 13.01 -14.86 18.91
CA ARG A 129 13.45 -14.23 20.17
C ARG A 129 14.96 -14.16 20.33
N GLU A 130 15.65 -15.12 19.76
CA GLU A 130 17.11 -15.25 19.86
C GLU A 130 17.71 -15.33 18.45
N PRO A 131 18.96 -14.91 18.26
CA PRO A 131 19.63 -15.08 16.99
C PRO A 131 19.70 -16.55 16.58
N ILE A 132 19.37 -16.86 15.33
CA ILE A 132 19.45 -18.22 14.78
C ILE A 132 20.39 -18.22 13.59
N ASP A 133 21.54 -18.86 13.75
CA ASP A 133 22.44 -19.12 12.63
C ASP A 133 21.88 -20.28 11.79
N ASN A 134 21.74 -20.08 10.47
CA ASN A 134 21.22 -21.09 9.54
C ASN A 134 19.79 -21.54 9.87
N PHE A 135 18.85 -20.60 9.93
CA PHE A 135 17.44 -20.90 10.11
C PHE A 135 16.94 -21.95 9.11
N SER A 136 16.07 -22.83 9.56
CA SER A 136 15.27 -23.70 8.71
C SER A 136 13.84 -23.77 9.23
N TRP A 137 12.87 -23.93 8.35
CA TRP A 137 11.45 -23.96 8.69
C TRP A 137 11.09 -25.07 9.69
N ASP A 138 11.82 -26.21 9.67
CA ASP A 138 11.64 -27.29 10.66
C ASP A 138 11.83 -26.87 12.10
N MET A 139 12.53 -25.76 12.36
CA MET A 139 12.73 -25.23 13.71
C MET A 139 11.45 -24.67 14.33
N LEU A 140 10.42 -24.43 13.53
CA LEU A 140 9.11 -23.97 14.02
C LEU A 140 8.26 -25.09 14.64
N LYS A 141 8.64 -26.36 14.47
CA LYS A 141 7.89 -27.48 15.03
C LYS A 141 7.83 -27.41 16.56
N ASN A 142 6.61 -27.54 17.08
CA ASN A 142 6.25 -27.41 18.51
C ASN A 142 6.46 -25.98 19.08
N CYS A 143 6.63 -24.96 18.26
CA CYS A 143 6.70 -23.56 18.66
C CYS A 143 5.33 -22.87 18.54
N THR A 144 5.16 -21.77 19.27
CA THR A 144 4.06 -20.83 19.10
C THR A 144 4.52 -19.67 18.22
N VAL A 145 3.82 -19.42 17.11
CA VAL A 145 4.09 -18.33 16.18
C VAL A 145 2.92 -17.36 16.19
N LEU A 146 3.17 -16.07 16.42
CA LEU A 146 2.16 -15.03 16.26
C LEU A 146 1.98 -14.80 14.73
N GLY A 147 0.95 -15.42 14.16
CA GLY A 147 0.77 -15.54 12.70
C GLY A 147 -0.12 -14.47 12.07
N GLY A 148 -0.77 -13.64 12.90
CA GLY A 148 -1.77 -12.68 12.43
C GLY A 148 -3.17 -13.28 12.30
N ARG A 149 -4.07 -12.56 11.64
CA ARG A 149 -5.50 -12.94 11.55
C ARG A 149 -5.73 -14.10 10.57
N ALA A 150 -6.53 -15.08 10.98
CA ALA A 150 -6.98 -16.18 10.12
C ALA A 150 -7.60 -15.69 8.80
N GLY A 151 -7.26 -16.35 7.71
CA GLY A 151 -7.75 -16.05 6.36
C GLY A 151 -7.26 -14.73 5.76
N GLY A 152 -6.26 -14.08 6.36
CA GLY A 152 -5.56 -12.95 5.77
C GLY A 152 -4.32 -13.39 4.97
N MET A 153 -3.93 -12.62 3.94
CA MET A 153 -2.72 -12.94 3.14
C MET A 153 -1.47 -13.22 3.97
N PRO A 154 -1.16 -12.47 5.05
CA PRO A 154 0.01 -12.75 5.86
C PRO A 154 0.05 -14.17 6.41
N GLU A 155 -1.04 -14.59 7.00
CA GLU A 155 -1.17 -15.90 7.63
C GLU A 155 -1.24 -17.02 6.57
N MET A 156 -2.06 -16.88 5.55
CA MET A 156 -2.21 -17.90 4.50
C MET A 156 -0.91 -18.14 3.73
N VAL A 157 -0.12 -17.09 3.44
CA VAL A 157 1.17 -17.23 2.79
C VAL A 157 2.19 -17.88 3.74
N PHE A 158 2.14 -17.57 5.03
CA PHE A 158 2.95 -18.26 6.02
C PHE A 158 2.65 -19.76 6.05
N GLU A 159 1.38 -20.15 6.13
CA GLU A 159 0.97 -21.55 6.03
C GLU A 159 1.37 -22.21 4.71
N TYR A 160 1.25 -21.49 3.58
CA TYR A 160 1.70 -21.98 2.28
C TYR A 160 3.20 -22.29 2.28
N ILE A 161 4.04 -21.44 2.87
CA ILE A 161 5.48 -21.69 3.04
C ILE A 161 5.72 -22.92 3.91
N LEU A 162 5.00 -23.06 5.02
CA LEU A 162 5.13 -24.23 5.90
C LEU A 162 4.83 -25.52 5.11
N ARG A 163 3.73 -25.57 4.38
CA ARG A 163 3.35 -26.73 3.56
C ARG A 163 4.38 -27.04 2.47
N LYS A 164 4.94 -26.01 1.81
CA LYS A 164 6.05 -26.18 0.84
C LYS A 164 7.27 -26.85 1.47
N ASN A 165 7.50 -26.64 2.74
CA ASN A 165 8.61 -27.23 3.50
C ASN A 165 8.23 -28.53 4.22
N GLY A 166 7.04 -29.10 3.92
CA GLY A 166 6.58 -30.36 4.49
C GLY A 166 6.17 -30.28 5.96
N ILE A 167 5.77 -29.10 6.43
CA ILE A 167 5.28 -28.81 7.77
C ILE A 167 3.77 -28.64 7.71
N ASP A 168 3.06 -29.36 8.56
CA ASP A 168 1.60 -29.21 8.72
C ASP A 168 1.31 -28.04 9.69
N PRO A 169 0.77 -26.90 9.20
CA PRO A 169 0.51 -25.75 10.05
C PRO A 169 -0.48 -26.00 11.17
N MET A 170 -1.34 -27.03 11.03
CA MET A 170 -2.37 -27.37 12.02
C MET A 170 -1.91 -28.41 13.05
N ALA A 171 -0.82 -29.13 12.77
CA ALA A 171 -0.37 -30.27 13.60
C ALA A 171 1.04 -30.10 14.16
N ASP A 172 1.94 -29.41 13.45
CA ASP A 172 3.36 -29.36 13.79
C ASP A 172 3.73 -28.16 14.66
N LEU A 173 2.91 -27.08 14.68
CA LEU A 173 3.15 -25.88 15.47
C LEU A 173 1.81 -25.25 15.92
N ASP A 174 1.91 -24.24 16.79
CA ASP A 174 0.75 -23.44 17.21
C ASP A 174 0.83 -22.04 16.57
N ILE A 175 -0.08 -21.74 15.64
CA ILE A 175 -0.19 -20.41 15.03
C ILE A 175 -1.24 -19.62 15.80
N ASP A 176 -0.82 -18.68 16.65
CA ASP A 176 -1.72 -17.81 17.38
C ASP A 176 -2.28 -16.72 16.44
N GLN A 177 -3.56 -16.85 16.14
CA GLN A 177 -4.34 -15.96 15.27
C GLN A 177 -5.24 -15.00 16.05
N SER A 178 -5.11 -14.98 17.40
CA SER A 178 -6.01 -14.20 18.26
C SER A 178 -5.62 -12.73 18.41
N ILE A 179 -4.41 -12.36 17.95
CA ILE A 179 -3.85 -11.02 18.10
C ILE A 179 -4.15 -10.21 16.84
N ASP A 180 -4.75 -9.03 17.03
CA ASP A 180 -5.06 -8.12 15.93
C ASP A 180 -3.81 -7.69 15.17
N PHE A 181 -3.98 -7.54 13.84
CA PHE A 181 -2.97 -6.98 12.96
C PHE A 181 -2.47 -5.61 13.47
N GLY A 182 -1.16 -5.42 13.50
CA GLY A 182 -0.52 -4.23 14.06
C GLY A 182 -0.28 -4.28 15.58
N SER A 183 -0.70 -5.35 16.27
CA SER A 183 -0.43 -5.57 17.71
C SER A 183 0.54 -6.72 17.98
N THR A 184 0.89 -7.51 16.97
CA THR A 184 1.75 -8.70 17.08
C THR A 184 3.15 -8.36 17.59
N ALA A 185 3.79 -7.31 17.06
CA ALA A 185 5.11 -6.87 17.51
C ALA A 185 5.13 -6.48 19.00
N ALA A 186 4.07 -5.77 19.48
CA ALA A 186 3.95 -5.39 20.88
C ALA A 186 3.72 -6.62 21.79
N ALA A 187 2.89 -7.56 21.34
CA ALA A 187 2.65 -8.82 22.04
C ALA A 187 3.93 -9.66 22.12
N PHE A 188 4.68 -9.72 21.03
CA PHE A 188 5.98 -10.39 20.96
C PHE A 188 7.00 -9.75 21.93
N SER A 189 7.20 -8.41 21.87
CA SER A 189 8.03 -7.70 22.88
C SER A 189 7.57 -7.96 24.31
N GLY A 190 6.26 -8.13 24.53
CA GLY A 190 5.66 -8.47 25.82
C GLY A 190 5.89 -9.92 26.26
N GLY A 191 6.56 -10.75 25.47
CA GLY A 191 6.92 -12.13 25.81
C GLY A 191 5.95 -13.19 25.28
N GLN A 192 5.02 -12.87 24.38
CA GLN A 192 4.13 -13.85 23.75
C GLN A 192 4.77 -14.48 22.51
N GLY A 193 4.53 -15.77 22.26
CA GLY A 193 5.04 -16.54 21.14
C GLY A 193 6.55 -16.77 21.16
N ASP A 194 7.03 -17.77 20.47
CA ASP A 194 8.45 -18.05 20.23
C ASP A 194 8.96 -17.29 19.00
N PHE A 195 8.07 -17.13 18.02
CA PHE A 195 8.28 -16.38 16.79
C PHE A 195 7.08 -15.46 16.53
N THR A 196 7.30 -14.46 15.66
CA THR A 196 6.23 -13.60 15.16
C THR A 196 6.44 -13.30 13.67
N VAL A 197 5.35 -13.13 12.93
CA VAL A 197 5.35 -12.72 11.53
C VAL A 197 5.05 -11.23 11.45
N GLU A 198 6.04 -10.43 11.06
CA GLU A 198 5.98 -8.98 11.12
C GLU A 198 6.20 -8.32 9.76
N PHE A 199 5.53 -7.19 9.56
CA PHE A 199 5.88 -6.25 8.48
C PHE A 199 6.93 -5.24 8.92
N GLU A 200 7.56 -4.60 7.95
CA GLU A 200 8.36 -3.40 8.20
C GLU A 200 7.48 -2.14 8.37
N PRO A 201 7.80 -1.23 9.27
CA PRO A 201 9.08 -1.15 10.03
C PRO A 201 9.11 -1.96 11.34
N HIS A 202 8.08 -2.74 11.68
CA HIS A 202 8.00 -3.41 12.97
C HIS A 202 9.08 -4.50 13.16
N ALA A 203 9.41 -5.26 12.10
CA ALA A 203 10.46 -6.26 12.14
C ALA A 203 11.81 -5.63 12.51
N THR A 204 12.21 -4.58 11.79
CA THR A 204 13.44 -3.82 12.09
C THR A 204 13.39 -3.18 13.49
N ALA A 205 12.23 -2.66 13.92
CA ALA A 205 12.11 -2.06 15.25
C ALA A 205 12.32 -3.09 16.39
N LEU A 206 11.89 -4.36 16.21
CA LEU A 206 12.18 -5.43 17.14
C LEU A 206 13.69 -5.73 17.20
N GLU A 207 14.38 -5.78 16.06
CA GLU A 207 15.83 -5.97 16.00
C GLU A 207 16.59 -4.82 16.70
N GLN A 208 16.23 -3.57 16.41
CA GLN A 208 16.89 -2.41 17.02
C GLN A 208 16.72 -2.33 18.53
N LYS A 209 15.58 -2.80 19.05
CA LYS A 209 15.34 -2.88 20.50
C LYS A 209 16.02 -4.08 21.16
N GLY A 210 16.46 -5.07 20.38
CA GLY A 210 16.96 -6.34 20.86
C GLY A 210 15.85 -7.25 21.42
N ASP A 211 14.60 -7.00 21.02
CA ASP A 211 13.43 -7.79 21.41
C ASP A 211 13.20 -8.99 20.47
N GLY A 212 13.86 -8.99 19.30
CA GLY A 212 13.75 -10.05 18.30
C GLY A 212 14.81 -9.95 17.21
N TYR A 213 14.89 -10.97 16.38
CA TYR A 213 15.87 -11.11 15.29
C TYR A 213 15.17 -11.64 14.04
N VAL A 214 15.29 -10.94 12.92
CA VAL A 214 14.78 -11.43 11.64
C VAL A 214 15.58 -12.65 11.22
N VAL A 215 14.90 -13.78 11.01
CA VAL A 215 15.53 -15.07 10.66
C VAL A 215 15.15 -15.58 9.28
N ALA A 216 14.04 -15.10 8.70
CA ALA A 216 13.62 -15.44 7.33
C ALA A 216 12.78 -14.32 6.71
N SER A 217 12.83 -14.20 5.38
CA SER A 217 11.91 -13.41 4.58
C SER A 217 10.82 -14.30 4.01
N LEU A 218 9.56 -14.06 4.38
CA LEU A 218 8.44 -14.76 3.74
C LEU A 218 8.35 -14.43 2.25
N GLY A 219 8.80 -13.23 1.85
CA GLY A 219 8.83 -12.82 0.45
C GLY A 219 9.77 -13.64 -0.43
N GLU A 220 10.93 -14.04 0.09
CA GLU A 220 11.85 -14.94 -0.62
C GLU A 220 11.28 -16.35 -0.70
N ASP A 221 10.79 -16.88 0.42
CA ASP A 221 10.37 -18.28 0.53
C ASP A 221 9.00 -18.56 -0.11
N SER A 222 8.08 -17.59 -0.14
CA SER A 222 6.81 -17.73 -0.87
C SER A 222 7.03 -17.84 -2.38
N GLY A 223 8.05 -17.17 -2.90
CA GLY A 223 8.17 -16.91 -4.33
C GLY A 223 7.18 -15.81 -4.78
N TYR A 224 6.83 -15.81 -6.05
CA TYR A 224 5.86 -14.84 -6.58
C TYR A 224 4.43 -15.23 -6.20
N VAL A 225 3.80 -14.38 -5.39
CA VAL A 225 2.39 -14.51 -4.99
C VAL A 225 1.70 -13.14 -5.16
N PRO A 226 0.44 -13.07 -5.60
CA PRO A 226 -0.28 -11.80 -5.76
C PRO A 226 -0.71 -11.30 -4.39
N TYR A 227 0.14 -10.48 -3.74
CA TYR A 227 -0.02 -10.18 -2.33
C TYR A 227 -1.00 -9.04 -2.07
N THR A 228 -0.76 -7.84 -2.65
CA THR A 228 -1.67 -6.70 -2.49
C THR A 228 -2.10 -6.09 -3.83
N ALA A 229 -3.36 -5.69 -3.90
CA ALA A 229 -3.97 -5.09 -5.06
C ALA A 229 -4.87 -3.91 -4.70
N PHE A 230 -5.02 -2.96 -5.62
CA PHE A 230 -6.01 -1.91 -5.57
C PHE A 230 -7.32 -2.42 -6.15
N SER A 231 -8.39 -2.18 -5.43
CA SER A 231 -9.73 -2.59 -5.81
C SER A 231 -10.75 -1.49 -5.54
N ALA A 232 -11.82 -1.48 -6.31
CA ALA A 232 -12.96 -0.61 -6.08
C ALA A 232 -14.25 -1.37 -6.39
N LYS A 233 -15.39 -0.86 -5.93
CA LYS A 233 -16.68 -1.46 -6.28
C LYS A 233 -16.88 -1.47 -7.79
N LYS A 234 -17.50 -2.50 -8.31
CA LYS A 234 -17.81 -2.63 -9.73
C LYS A 234 -18.56 -1.41 -10.25
N SER A 235 -19.56 -0.93 -9.51
CA SER A 235 -20.32 0.27 -9.86
C SER A 235 -19.46 1.54 -9.90
N TYR A 236 -18.47 1.66 -9.01
CA TYR A 236 -17.55 2.81 -9.01
C TYR A 236 -16.67 2.81 -10.27
N ILE A 237 -16.08 1.66 -10.62
CA ILE A 237 -15.25 1.51 -11.82
C ILE A 237 -16.06 1.83 -13.09
N GLU A 238 -17.31 1.37 -13.17
CA GLU A 238 -18.21 1.62 -14.30
C GLU A 238 -18.62 3.10 -14.40
N ALA A 239 -18.80 3.79 -13.27
CA ALA A 239 -19.23 5.19 -13.22
C ALA A 239 -18.05 6.17 -13.40
N HIS A 240 -16.83 5.79 -13.04
CA HIS A 240 -15.65 6.66 -12.99
C HIS A 240 -14.42 6.06 -13.68
N PRO A 241 -14.54 5.54 -14.93
CA PRO A 241 -13.42 4.87 -15.61
C PRO A 241 -12.22 5.79 -15.81
N ASP A 242 -12.46 7.08 -16.06
CA ASP A 242 -11.38 8.07 -16.25
C ASP A 242 -10.59 8.30 -14.93
N VAL A 243 -11.27 8.28 -13.79
CA VAL A 243 -10.63 8.42 -12.46
C VAL A 243 -9.78 7.20 -12.15
N VAL A 244 -10.30 6.00 -12.40
CA VAL A 244 -9.57 4.74 -12.20
C VAL A 244 -8.33 4.68 -13.11
N GLN A 245 -8.44 5.14 -14.36
CA GLN A 245 -7.30 5.22 -15.27
C GLN A 245 -6.25 6.23 -14.77
N ALA A 246 -6.67 7.43 -14.39
CA ALA A 246 -5.79 8.47 -13.84
C ALA A 246 -5.07 7.99 -12.57
N PHE A 247 -5.79 7.32 -11.67
CA PHE A 247 -5.23 6.72 -10.46
C PHE A 247 -4.18 5.66 -10.80
N THR A 248 -4.47 4.78 -11.76
CA THR A 248 -3.56 3.73 -12.20
C THR A 248 -2.31 4.29 -12.89
N ASN A 249 -2.47 5.37 -13.68
CA ASN A 249 -1.33 6.07 -14.30
C ASN A 249 -0.38 6.65 -13.25
N ALA A 250 -0.93 7.29 -12.20
CA ALA A 250 -0.12 7.83 -11.10
C ALA A 250 0.66 6.72 -10.37
N LEU A 251 0.01 5.59 -10.11
CA LEU A 251 0.68 4.44 -9.50
C LEU A 251 1.80 3.88 -10.37
N GLN A 252 1.59 3.77 -11.70
CA GLN A 252 2.62 3.27 -12.61
C GLN A 252 3.85 4.17 -12.60
N LYS A 253 3.68 5.50 -12.57
CA LYS A 253 4.80 6.44 -12.41
C LYS A 253 5.58 6.18 -11.12
N GLY A 254 4.90 5.86 -10.01
CA GLY A 254 5.55 5.47 -8.76
C GLY A 254 6.32 4.15 -8.86
N MET A 255 5.79 3.18 -9.61
CA MET A 255 6.50 1.92 -9.92
C MET A 255 7.75 2.18 -10.76
N ASP A 256 7.63 2.98 -11.83
CA ASP A 256 8.73 3.34 -12.73
C ASP A 256 9.84 4.10 -11.98
N TYR A 257 9.45 4.97 -11.04
CA TYR A 257 10.39 5.67 -10.16
C TYR A 257 11.23 4.68 -9.35
N VAL A 258 10.56 3.77 -8.63
CA VAL A 258 11.23 2.78 -7.78
C VAL A 258 12.18 1.87 -8.58
N GLN A 259 11.82 1.53 -9.82
CA GLN A 259 12.69 0.70 -10.69
C GLN A 259 13.92 1.45 -11.22
N SER A 260 13.87 2.78 -11.28
CA SER A 260 14.93 3.60 -11.87
C SER A 260 15.81 4.34 -10.86
N HIS A 261 15.49 4.27 -9.55
CA HIS A 261 16.18 4.98 -8.49
C HIS A 261 16.76 4.03 -7.45
N THR A 262 17.78 4.50 -6.73
CA THR A 262 18.42 3.74 -5.65
C THR A 262 17.52 3.68 -4.40
N PRO A 263 17.73 2.70 -3.51
CA PRO A 263 17.02 2.64 -2.22
C PRO A 263 17.15 3.93 -1.38
N GLU A 264 18.30 4.62 -1.43
CA GLU A 264 18.50 5.90 -0.74
C GLU A 264 17.61 7.01 -1.31
N GLU A 265 17.49 7.09 -2.66
CA GLU A 265 16.64 8.07 -3.33
C GLU A 265 15.16 7.80 -3.06
N ILE A 266 14.76 6.53 -3.05
CA ILE A 266 13.40 6.13 -2.68
C ILE A 266 13.12 6.49 -1.22
N ALA A 267 14.04 6.20 -0.30
CA ALA A 267 13.92 6.55 1.11
C ALA A 267 13.80 8.06 1.34
N ASP A 268 14.54 8.88 0.56
CA ASP A 268 14.42 10.34 0.62
C ASP A 268 13.00 10.82 0.29
N VAL A 269 12.40 10.25 -0.74
CA VAL A 269 11.06 10.65 -1.19
C VAL A 269 10.00 10.26 -0.17
N ILE A 270 10.05 9.03 0.38
CA ILE A 270 9.00 8.54 1.27
C ILE A 270 9.20 8.88 2.75
N GLN A 271 10.30 9.57 3.11
CA GLN A 271 10.65 9.93 4.51
C GLN A 271 9.50 10.64 5.25
N SER A 272 8.78 11.53 4.56
CA SER A 272 7.65 12.29 5.12
C SER A 272 6.46 11.41 5.53
N GLN A 273 6.33 10.23 4.93
CA GLN A 273 5.31 9.25 5.29
C GLN A 273 5.67 8.48 6.57
N PHE A 274 6.95 8.43 6.96
CA PHE A 274 7.48 7.63 8.07
C PHE A 274 8.31 8.48 9.03
N GLU A 275 7.75 9.58 9.54
CA GLU A 275 8.44 10.57 10.38
C GLU A 275 9.08 9.97 11.66
N GLU A 276 8.53 8.87 12.18
CA GLU A 276 9.05 8.20 13.38
C GLU A 276 10.23 7.26 13.09
N THR A 277 10.53 7.00 11.82
CA THR A 277 11.62 6.11 11.37
C THR A 277 12.73 6.94 10.74
N ASP A 278 13.96 6.76 11.19
CA ASP A 278 15.09 7.49 10.61
C ASP A 278 15.40 7.01 9.18
N LYS A 279 16.00 7.90 8.38
CA LYS A 279 16.28 7.64 6.96
C LYS A 279 17.14 6.39 6.73
N GLU A 280 18.13 6.13 7.60
CA GLU A 280 19.03 4.98 7.46
C GLU A 280 18.24 3.66 7.61
N THR A 281 17.32 3.64 8.56
CA THR A 281 16.39 2.53 8.77
C THR A 281 15.44 2.37 7.57
N ILE A 282 14.85 3.46 7.04
CA ILE A 282 13.99 3.40 5.84
C ILE A 282 14.79 2.86 4.65
N THR A 283 16.01 3.34 4.43
CA THR A 283 16.89 2.87 3.35
C THR A 283 17.17 1.36 3.47
N THR A 284 17.45 0.88 4.67
CA THR A 284 17.67 -0.54 4.94
C THR A 284 16.43 -1.38 4.57
N ILE A 285 15.25 -0.92 4.98
CA ILE A 285 13.98 -1.60 4.70
C ILE A 285 13.67 -1.59 3.19
N VAL A 286 13.80 -0.43 2.54
CA VAL A 286 13.62 -0.31 1.08
C VAL A 286 14.56 -1.25 0.34
N THR A 287 15.84 -1.34 0.78
CA THR A 287 16.82 -2.26 0.20
C THR A 287 16.36 -3.72 0.31
N ARG A 288 15.85 -4.15 1.46
CA ARG A 288 15.30 -5.50 1.64
C ARG A 288 14.19 -5.80 0.63
N TYR A 289 13.22 -4.89 0.47
CA TYR A 289 12.11 -5.08 -0.48
C TYR A 289 12.55 -4.99 -1.94
N TYR A 290 13.53 -4.15 -2.24
CA TYR A 290 14.11 -4.00 -3.57
C TYR A 290 14.86 -5.27 -3.99
N ASP A 291 15.76 -5.77 -3.15
CA ASP A 291 16.60 -6.94 -3.43
C ASP A 291 15.76 -8.21 -3.61
N GLN A 292 14.70 -8.38 -2.83
CA GLN A 292 13.80 -9.53 -2.99
C GLN A 292 12.77 -9.34 -4.11
N THR A 293 12.82 -8.23 -4.87
CA THR A 293 11.87 -7.94 -5.97
C THR A 293 10.39 -7.99 -5.52
N SER A 294 10.09 -7.30 -4.42
CA SER A 294 8.74 -7.29 -3.84
C SER A 294 7.70 -6.61 -4.73
N TRP A 295 8.13 -5.61 -5.51
CA TRP A 295 7.28 -4.83 -6.39
C TRP A 295 7.31 -5.36 -7.81
N LYS A 296 6.19 -5.24 -8.51
CA LYS A 296 6.08 -5.63 -9.92
C LYS A 296 6.73 -4.58 -10.83
N ASP A 297 7.03 -4.97 -12.07
CA ASP A 297 7.45 -4.03 -13.11
C ASP A 297 6.28 -3.20 -13.66
N ASN A 298 5.06 -3.73 -13.54
CA ASN A 298 3.82 -3.08 -13.96
C ASN A 298 2.68 -3.52 -13.02
N LEU A 299 1.54 -2.86 -13.13
CA LEU A 299 0.39 -3.08 -12.25
C LEU A 299 -0.57 -4.18 -12.73
N ILE A 300 -0.22 -4.94 -13.78
CA ILE A 300 -1.11 -5.96 -14.36
C ILE A 300 -1.24 -7.14 -13.40
N PHE A 301 -2.47 -7.46 -13.00
CA PHE A 301 -2.78 -8.64 -12.20
C PHE A 301 -3.05 -9.82 -13.11
N GLU A 302 -2.04 -10.67 -13.31
CA GLU A 302 -2.07 -11.78 -14.25
C GLU A 302 -3.03 -12.91 -13.80
N GLU A 303 -3.62 -13.64 -14.77
CA GLU A 303 -4.54 -14.75 -14.48
C GLU A 303 -3.85 -15.91 -13.77
N ASP A 304 -2.58 -16.20 -14.11
CA ASP A 304 -1.80 -17.23 -13.41
C ASP A 304 -1.58 -16.86 -11.94
N ALA A 305 -1.36 -15.58 -11.64
CA ALA A 305 -1.24 -15.11 -10.27
C ALA A 305 -2.56 -15.25 -9.51
N PHE A 306 -3.69 -14.93 -10.12
CA PHE A 306 -5.02 -15.14 -9.52
C PHE A 306 -5.32 -16.61 -9.30
N THR A 307 -4.88 -17.49 -10.22
CA THR A 307 -5.01 -18.94 -10.05
C THR A 307 -4.19 -19.42 -8.87
N LEU A 308 -2.95 -18.92 -8.69
CA LEU A 308 -2.13 -19.24 -7.53
C LEU A 308 -2.78 -18.75 -6.23
N LEU A 309 -3.36 -17.54 -6.22
CA LEU A 309 -4.10 -17.02 -5.07
C LEU A 309 -5.20 -18.01 -4.65
N GLN A 310 -6.00 -18.48 -5.60
CA GLN A 310 -7.06 -19.45 -5.30
C GLN A 310 -6.51 -20.80 -4.81
N ASN A 311 -5.34 -21.24 -5.29
CA ASN A 311 -4.69 -22.44 -4.78
C ASN A 311 -4.31 -22.25 -3.30
N ILE A 312 -3.73 -21.12 -2.94
CA ILE A 312 -3.35 -20.81 -1.55
C ILE A 312 -4.60 -20.81 -0.65
N LEU A 313 -5.68 -20.18 -1.08
CA LEU A 313 -6.94 -20.16 -0.33
C LEU A 313 -7.57 -21.55 -0.19
N GLU A 314 -7.49 -22.39 -1.21
CA GLU A 314 -7.97 -23.78 -1.11
C GLU A 314 -7.13 -24.60 -0.12
N GLU A 315 -5.82 -24.45 -0.17
CA GLU A 315 -4.89 -25.16 0.73
C GLU A 315 -5.03 -24.73 2.19
N SER A 316 -5.38 -23.48 2.45
CA SER A 316 -5.67 -22.96 3.80
C SER A 316 -7.09 -23.31 4.28
N GLY A 317 -7.96 -23.84 3.38
CA GLY A 317 -9.36 -24.15 3.70
C GLY A 317 -10.31 -22.95 3.65
N GLU A 318 -9.82 -21.80 3.21
CA GLU A 318 -10.57 -20.53 3.14
C GLU A 318 -11.41 -20.40 1.85
N LEU A 319 -11.17 -21.24 0.84
CA LEU A 319 -11.91 -21.22 -0.43
C LEU A 319 -12.82 -22.45 -0.57
N SER A 320 -14.12 -22.21 -0.51
CA SER A 320 -15.11 -23.28 -0.74
C SER A 320 -15.44 -23.53 -2.21
N GLN A 321 -15.23 -22.53 -3.07
CA GLN A 321 -15.53 -22.55 -4.49
C GLN A 321 -14.67 -21.54 -5.23
N ARG A 322 -14.07 -21.96 -6.37
CA ARG A 322 -13.31 -21.05 -7.24
C ARG A 322 -14.22 -20.03 -7.91
N VAL A 323 -13.68 -18.84 -8.10
CA VAL A 323 -14.36 -17.72 -8.74
C VAL A 323 -13.69 -17.40 -10.08
N PRO A 324 -14.47 -16.91 -11.08
CA PRO A 324 -13.89 -16.55 -12.37
C PRO A 324 -12.96 -15.32 -12.26
N TYR A 325 -11.79 -15.42 -12.88
CA TYR A 325 -10.84 -14.29 -12.96
C TYR A 325 -11.48 -13.04 -13.58
N ALA A 326 -12.20 -13.20 -14.69
CA ALA A 326 -12.80 -12.11 -15.42
C ALA A 326 -13.89 -11.34 -14.63
N ASP A 327 -14.43 -11.92 -13.56
CA ASP A 327 -15.39 -11.23 -12.70
C ASP A 327 -14.71 -10.33 -11.67
N LEU A 328 -13.49 -10.67 -11.24
CA LEU A 328 -12.80 -10.04 -10.13
C LEU A 328 -11.52 -9.28 -10.50
N VAL A 329 -11.08 -9.34 -11.76
CA VAL A 329 -9.88 -8.63 -12.21
C VAL A 329 -10.16 -7.92 -13.53
N ASN A 330 -9.91 -6.61 -13.55
CA ASN A 330 -9.91 -5.80 -14.76
C ASN A 330 -8.50 -5.26 -15.01
N THR A 331 -7.82 -5.80 -16.02
CA THR A 331 -6.44 -5.42 -16.36
C THR A 331 -6.34 -4.24 -17.32
N GLU A 332 -7.44 -3.73 -17.85
CA GLU A 332 -7.43 -2.70 -18.90
C GLU A 332 -6.68 -1.44 -18.47
N TYR A 333 -6.94 -0.96 -17.25
CA TYR A 333 -6.32 0.25 -16.69
C TYR A 333 -4.82 0.09 -16.52
N ALA A 334 -4.38 -1.05 -15.98
CA ALA A 334 -2.96 -1.36 -15.81
C ALA A 334 -2.23 -1.55 -17.15
N GLN A 335 -2.87 -2.21 -18.12
CA GLN A 335 -2.33 -2.36 -19.49
C GLN A 335 -2.20 -1.01 -20.20
N ASN A 336 -3.10 -0.08 -19.98
CA ASN A 336 -3.02 1.26 -20.55
C ASN A 336 -1.93 2.09 -19.88
N ALA A 337 -1.76 1.98 -18.57
CA ALA A 337 -0.74 2.70 -17.80
C ALA A 337 0.69 2.22 -18.10
N ALA A 338 0.87 0.95 -18.49
CA ALA A 338 2.17 0.34 -18.82
C ALA A 338 2.68 0.65 -20.24
N LYS A 339 1.97 1.45 -21.05
CA LYS A 339 2.35 1.83 -22.43
C LYS A 339 3.25 3.06 -22.45
#